data_b24d467b123030ed7ded95d5e633746c
#
_entry.id   b24d467b123030ed7ded95d5e633746c
#
_cell.length_a   1.000
_cell.length_b   1.000
_cell.length_c   1.000
_cell.angle_alpha   90.00
_cell.angle_beta   90.00
_cell.angle_gamma   90.00
#
_symmetry.space_group_name_H-M   'P 1'
#
loop_
_entity.id
_entity.type
_entity.pdbx_description
1 polymer ?
#
loop_
_entity_poly.entity_id
_entity_poly.type
_entity_poly.pdbx_seq_one_letter_code
_entity_poly.pdbx_strand_id
1 'polypeptide(L)'
;MLAKANRITSADDYRFIVRRGAKVAGAHSVSYLRSTEAGADARFGFIVSKKVGSAVRRNLVRRRLKAACRELVDDGLTAVDLVVRALPSAAAADYPALRADVATAVSRNRRRGPALAPAATAAEGP
;
A
#
# COMPACT_ATOMS: atom_id res chain seq x y z
N MET A 1 -13.65 -6.71 -0.49
CA MET A 1 -13.48 -5.72 -1.58
C MET A 1 -13.37 -4.32 -1.00
N LEU A 2 -12.48 -3.52 -1.55
CA LEU A 2 -12.30 -2.14 -1.08
C LEU A 2 -13.41 -1.23 -1.60
N ALA A 3 -13.91 -0.36 -0.72
CA ALA A 3 -14.87 0.66 -1.12
C ALA A 3 -14.21 1.68 -2.05
N LYS A 4 -15.03 2.38 -2.83
CA LYS A 4 -14.54 3.37 -3.78
C LYS A 4 -13.66 4.43 -3.11
N ALA A 5 -14.05 4.90 -1.92
CA ALA A 5 -13.29 5.90 -1.16
C ALA A 5 -11.91 5.40 -0.73
N ASN A 6 -11.69 4.10 -0.73
CA ASN A 6 -10.42 3.49 -0.32
C ASN A 6 -9.53 3.12 -1.51
N ARG A 7 -9.82 3.62 -2.71
CA ARG A 7 -9.04 3.29 -3.92
C ARG A 7 -8.33 4.51 -4.46
N ILE A 8 -7.06 4.31 -4.81
CA ILE A 8 -6.30 5.31 -5.57
C ILE A 8 -6.56 4.99 -7.03
N THR A 9 -7.04 5.96 -7.80
CA THR A 9 -7.39 5.76 -9.21
C THR A 9 -6.59 6.62 -10.18
N SER A 10 -6.03 7.74 -9.71
CA SER A 10 -5.29 8.67 -10.55
C SER A 10 -3.85 8.19 -10.78
N ALA A 11 -3.41 8.20 -12.03
CA ALA A 11 -2.02 7.90 -12.37
C ALA A 11 -1.05 8.89 -11.71
N ASP A 12 -1.46 10.14 -11.58
CA ASP A 12 -0.65 11.15 -10.92
C ASP A 12 -0.47 10.84 -9.43
N ASP A 13 -1.53 10.39 -8.77
CA ASP A 13 -1.46 9.98 -7.36
C ASP A 13 -0.51 8.80 -7.18
N TYR A 14 -0.60 7.80 -8.05
CA TYR A 14 0.33 6.67 -8.02
C TYR A 14 1.77 7.14 -8.13
N ARG A 15 2.06 7.98 -9.11
CA ARG A 15 3.43 8.49 -9.33
C ARG A 15 3.92 9.30 -8.14
N PHE A 16 3.05 10.14 -7.59
CA PHE A 16 3.40 10.97 -6.45
C PHE A 16 3.76 10.12 -5.24
N ILE A 17 2.92 9.14 -4.92
CA ILE A 17 3.12 8.29 -3.75
C ILE A 17 4.39 7.43 -3.90
N VAL A 18 4.61 6.84 -5.08
CA VAL A 18 5.80 6.04 -5.34
C VAL A 18 7.07 6.88 -5.25
N ARG A 19 7.00 8.12 -5.73
CA ARG A 19 8.18 9.00 -5.73
C ARG A 19 8.46 9.60 -4.36
N ARG A 20 7.43 9.99 -3.62
CA ARG A 20 7.55 10.76 -2.38
C ARG A 20 7.25 9.98 -1.12
N GLY A 21 6.58 8.85 -1.23
CA GLY A 21 6.19 8.06 -0.06
C GLY A 21 7.37 7.37 0.60
N ALA A 22 7.18 7.01 1.87
CA ALA A 22 8.14 6.17 2.57
C ALA A 22 8.11 4.77 1.97
N LYS A 23 9.28 4.21 1.68
CA LYS A 23 9.40 2.91 1.03
C LYS A 23 9.68 1.84 2.08
N VAL A 24 8.87 0.80 2.10
CA VAL A 24 9.09 -0.36 2.98
C VAL A 24 9.12 -1.61 2.12
N ALA A 25 10.28 -2.26 2.10
CA ALA A 25 10.44 -3.52 1.36
C ALA A 25 10.01 -4.68 2.25
N GLY A 26 9.16 -5.56 1.71
CA GLY A 26 8.75 -6.79 2.37
C GLY A 26 9.28 -8.00 1.61
N ALA A 27 8.86 -9.20 2.04
CA ALA A 27 9.27 -10.44 1.41
C ALA A 27 8.73 -10.59 -0.02
N HIS A 28 7.50 -10.13 -0.25
CA HIS A 28 6.78 -10.34 -1.51
C HIS A 28 6.26 -9.07 -2.14
N SER A 29 6.54 -7.92 -1.55
CA SER A 29 6.03 -6.65 -2.04
C SER A 29 6.89 -5.49 -1.55
N VAL A 30 6.77 -4.37 -2.26
CA VAL A 30 7.35 -3.10 -1.82
C VAL A 30 6.19 -2.13 -1.64
N SER A 31 6.08 -1.55 -0.46
CA SER A 31 5.02 -0.60 -0.13
C SER A 31 5.55 0.82 -0.10
N TYR A 32 4.75 1.75 -0.64
CA TYR A 32 5.03 3.18 -0.60
C TYR A 32 3.89 3.84 0.15
N LEU A 33 4.22 4.53 1.24
CA LEU A 33 3.20 5.07 2.15
C LEU A 33 3.40 6.57 2.32
N ARG A 34 2.27 7.26 2.41
CA ARG A 34 2.23 8.69 2.66
C ARG A 34 1.12 8.97 3.65
N SER A 35 1.47 9.63 4.77
CA SER A 35 0.46 10.05 5.73
C SER A 35 -0.36 11.21 5.16
N THR A 36 -1.66 11.19 5.43
CA THR A 36 -2.59 12.23 4.98
C THR A 36 -3.26 12.88 6.18
N GLU A 37 -4.25 13.74 5.93
CA GLU A 37 -4.93 14.47 6.99
C GLU A 37 -5.65 13.54 7.94
N ALA A 38 -5.62 13.87 9.23
CA ALA A 38 -6.37 13.13 10.24
C ALA A 38 -7.85 13.08 9.85
N GLY A 39 -8.44 11.90 9.92
CA GLY A 39 -9.84 11.70 9.55
C GLY A 39 -10.07 11.36 8.09
N ALA A 40 -9.06 11.52 7.23
CA ALA A 40 -9.20 11.12 5.84
C ALA A 40 -9.24 9.60 5.71
N ASP A 41 -9.95 9.10 4.70
CA ASP A 41 -9.97 7.66 4.44
C ASP A 41 -8.60 7.15 4.03
N ALA A 42 -8.25 5.93 4.45
CA ALA A 42 -7.09 5.25 3.91
C ALA A 42 -7.38 4.89 2.45
N ARG A 43 -6.40 5.12 1.57
CA ARG A 43 -6.55 4.81 0.15
C ARG A 43 -5.43 3.88 -0.29
N PHE A 44 -5.76 2.96 -1.20
CA PHE A 44 -4.83 1.92 -1.64
C PHE A 44 -4.75 1.83 -3.14
N GLY A 45 -3.54 1.57 -3.64
CA GLY A 45 -3.30 1.27 -5.03
C GLY A 45 -2.38 0.07 -5.16
N PHE A 46 -2.48 -0.64 -6.28
CA PHE A 46 -1.73 -1.87 -6.48
C PHE A 46 -1.07 -1.88 -7.85
N ILE A 47 0.22 -2.21 -7.86
CA ILE A 47 0.99 -2.36 -9.10
C ILE A 47 1.39 -3.83 -9.19
N VAL A 48 0.82 -4.53 -10.16
CA VAL A 48 1.11 -5.95 -10.38
C VAL A 48 1.50 -6.12 -11.85
N SER A 49 2.80 -6.13 -12.10
CA SER A 49 3.34 -6.19 -13.45
C SER A 49 3.31 -7.61 -14.02
N LYS A 50 3.60 -7.72 -15.31
CA LYS A 50 3.68 -9.02 -16.00
C LYS A 50 4.76 -9.93 -15.41
N LYS A 51 5.74 -9.37 -14.71
CA LYS A 51 6.78 -10.15 -14.04
C LYS A 51 6.24 -11.07 -12.96
N VAL A 52 5.06 -10.76 -12.41
CA VAL A 52 4.42 -11.60 -11.40
C VAL A 52 3.86 -12.87 -12.02
N GLY A 53 3.38 -12.79 -13.26
CA GLY A 53 2.86 -13.96 -13.97
C GLY A 53 1.74 -13.64 -14.94
N SER A 54 0.95 -14.66 -15.28
CA SER A 54 -0.18 -14.52 -16.18
C SER A 54 -1.25 -13.57 -15.66
N ALA A 55 -2.17 -13.16 -16.51
CA ALA A 55 -3.30 -12.31 -16.10
C ALA A 55 -4.10 -12.95 -14.97
N VAL A 56 -4.31 -14.26 -15.03
CA VAL A 56 -5.03 -14.98 -13.96
C VAL A 56 -4.28 -14.88 -12.63
N ARG A 57 -2.97 -15.10 -12.69
CA ARG A 57 -2.12 -15.03 -11.48
C ARG A 57 -2.06 -13.62 -10.93
N ARG A 58 -1.92 -12.62 -11.79
CA ARG A 58 -1.90 -11.21 -11.38
C ARG A 58 -3.22 -10.80 -10.72
N ASN A 59 -4.33 -11.25 -11.27
CA ASN A 59 -5.64 -10.94 -10.68
C ASN A 59 -5.81 -11.58 -9.30
N LEU A 60 -5.29 -12.79 -9.12
CA LEU A 60 -5.31 -13.47 -7.83
C LEU A 60 -4.51 -12.68 -6.80
N VAL A 61 -3.31 -12.22 -7.16
CA VAL A 61 -2.46 -11.41 -6.27
C VAL A 61 -3.18 -10.11 -5.89
N ARG A 62 -3.78 -9.42 -6.89
CA ARG A 62 -4.54 -8.19 -6.60
C ARG A 62 -5.67 -8.44 -5.62
N ARG A 63 -6.43 -9.51 -5.80
CA ARG A 63 -7.54 -9.81 -4.89
C ARG A 63 -7.07 -10.07 -3.47
N ARG A 64 -5.95 -10.79 -3.32
CA ARG A 64 -5.36 -11.05 -2.01
C ARG A 64 -4.89 -9.76 -1.34
N LEU A 65 -4.23 -8.90 -2.09
CA LEU A 65 -3.76 -7.62 -1.56
C LEU A 65 -4.94 -6.71 -1.18
N LYS A 66 -5.98 -6.66 -2.00
CA LYS A 66 -7.18 -5.89 -1.69
C LYS A 66 -7.87 -6.40 -0.42
N ALA A 67 -7.94 -7.72 -0.26
CA ALA A 67 -8.53 -8.31 0.94
C ALA A 67 -7.71 -7.95 2.19
N ALA A 68 -6.39 -7.98 2.09
CA ALA A 68 -5.51 -7.58 3.19
C ALA A 68 -5.73 -6.13 3.60
N CYS A 69 -5.82 -5.24 2.61
CA CYS A 69 -6.06 -3.83 2.86
C CYS A 69 -7.46 -3.59 3.44
N ARG A 70 -8.46 -4.34 2.99
CA ARG A 70 -9.80 -4.26 3.54
C ARG A 70 -9.81 -4.61 5.02
N GLU A 71 -9.06 -5.62 5.43
CA GLU A 71 -8.95 -5.96 6.86
C GLU A 71 -8.36 -4.81 7.66
N LEU A 72 -7.35 -4.12 7.11
CA LEU A 72 -6.75 -2.97 7.80
C LEU A 72 -7.75 -1.83 7.96
N VAL A 73 -8.57 -1.58 6.96
CA VAL A 73 -9.63 -0.56 7.05
C VAL A 73 -10.66 -0.95 8.12
N ASP A 74 -11.05 -2.22 8.13
CA ASP A 74 -12.00 -2.73 9.12
C ASP A 74 -11.43 -2.62 10.54
N ASP A 75 -10.10 -2.71 10.67
CA ASP A 75 -9.40 -2.54 11.96
C ASP A 75 -9.16 -1.07 12.32
N GLY A 76 -9.66 -0.15 11.53
CA GLY A 76 -9.63 1.28 11.85
C GLY A 76 -8.53 2.09 11.16
N LEU A 77 -7.82 1.54 10.19
CA LEU A 77 -6.78 2.29 9.49
C LEU A 77 -7.39 3.45 8.71
N THR A 78 -6.83 4.65 8.93
CA THR A 78 -7.22 5.89 8.24
C THR A 78 -5.97 6.73 7.95
N ALA A 79 -6.14 7.82 7.23
CA ALA A 79 -5.16 8.89 7.06
C ALA A 79 -3.83 8.40 6.46
N VAL A 80 -3.91 7.51 5.49
CA VAL A 80 -2.72 7.03 4.77
C VAL A 80 -3.07 6.70 3.32
N ASP A 81 -2.14 7.02 2.42
CA ASP A 81 -2.15 6.54 1.05
C ASP A 81 -1.07 5.47 0.95
N LEU A 82 -1.42 4.33 0.42
CA LEU A 82 -0.53 3.17 0.30
C LEU A 82 -0.57 2.61 -1.11
N VAL A 83 0.59 2.55 -1.76
CA VAL A 83 0.73 1.83 -3.03
C VAL A 83 1.59 0.60 -2.77
N VAL A 84 1.05 -0.56 -3.12
CA VAL A 84 1.73 -1.85 -2.97
C VAL A 84 2.16 -2.34 -4.35
N ARG A 85 3.46 -2.51 -4.54
CA ARG A 85 3.99 -3.12 -5.75
C ARG A 85 4.35 -4.57 -5.46
N ALA A 86 3.67 -5.50 -6.13
CA ALA A 86 3.95 -6.91 -5.95
C ALA A 86 5.28 -7.30 -6.60
N LEU A 87 6.07 -8.08 -5.89
CA LEU A 87 7.28 -8.69 -6.45
C LEU A 87 6.93 -10.02 -7.11
N PRO A 88 7.79 -10.57 -7.99
CA PRO A 88 7.52 -11.85 -8.64
C PRO A 88 7.17 -12.97 -7.66
N SER A 89 7.78 -13.00 -6.48
CA SER A 89 7.51 -14.00 -5.46
C SER A 89 6.08 -13.96 -4.91
N ALA A 90 5.36 -12.85 -5.12
CA ALA A 90 3.97 -12.74 -4.68
C ALA A 90 3.08 -13.77 -5.37
N ALA A 91 3.47 -14.23 -6.56
CA ALA A 91 2.70 -15.23 -7.31
C ALA A 91 2.56 -16.55 -6.53
N ALA A 92 3.57 -16.91 -5.76
CA ALA A 92 3.59 -18.15 -4.98
C ALA A 92 3.25 -17.93 -3.50
N ALA A 93 3.10 -16.68 -3.08
CA ALA A 93 2.79 -16.36 -1.69
C ALA A 93 1.31 -16.60 -1.40
N ASP A 94 1.01 -17.17 -0.25
CA ASP A 94 -0.36 -17.33 0.18
C ASP A 94 -0.91 -16.02 0.75
N TYR A 95 -2.20 -16.01 1.05
CA TYR A 95 -2.85 -14.82 1.59
C TYR A 95 -2.22 -14.35 2.90
N PRO A 96 -1.98 -15.23 3.92
CA PRO A 96 -1.35 -14.79 5.15
C PRO A 96 0.00 -14.11 4.95
N ALA A 97 0.81 -14.58 4.00
CA ALA A 97 2.11 -13.98 3.72
C ALA A 97 1.99 -12.58 3.14
N LEU A 98 1.06 -12.39 2.20
CA LEU A 98 0.81 -11.07 1.61
C LEU A 98 0.21 -10.11 2.63
N ARG A 99 -0.71 -10.60 3.45
CA ARG A 99 -1.30 -9.80 4.52
C ARG A 99 -0.24 -9.33 5.51
N ALA A 100 0.68 -10.21 5.88
CA ALA A 100 1.77 -9.88 6.80
C ALA A 100 2.66 -8.78 6.22
N ASP A 101 2.97 -8.84 4.92
CA ASP A 101 3.77 -7.81 4.26
C ASP A 101 3.13 -6.43 4.38
N VAL A 102 1.84 -6.34 4.05
CA VAL A 102 1.13 -5.07 4.08
C VAL A 102 0.98 -4.55 5.52
N ALA A 103 0.63 -5.43 6.44
CA ALA A 103 0.49 -5.06 7.85
C ALA A 103 1.81 -4.55 8.43
N THR A 104 2.92 -5.20 8.09
CA THR A 104 4.24 -4.77 8.55
C THR A 104 4.60 -3.40 7.98
N ALA A 105 4.30 -3.15 6.72
CA ALA A 105 4.57 -1.85 6.09
C ALA A 105 3.83 -0.73 6.81
N VAL A 106 2.54 -0.93 7.07
CA VAL A 106 1.71 0.04 7.79
C VAL A 106 2.24 0.27 9.20
N SER A 107 2.60 -0.81 9.89
CA SER A 107 3.13 -0.73 11.26
C SER A 107 4.44 0.07 11.30
N ARG A 108 5.35 -0.19 10.38
CA ARG A 108 6.63 0.55 10.31
C ARG A 108 6.41 2.02 10.00
N ASN A 109 5.48 2.33 9.10
CA ASN A 109 5.16 3.71 8.78
C ASN A 109 4.60 4.45 9.99
N ARG A 110 3.76 3.80 10.78
CA ARG A 110 3.22 4.39 12.01
C ARG A 110 4.29 4.71 13.02
N ARG A 111 5.29 3.85 13.16
CA ARG A 111 6.40 4.08 14.10
C ARG A 111 7.25 5.29 13.72
N ARG A 112 7.31 5.63 12.43
CA ARG A 112 8.00 6.83 11.99
C ARG A 112 7.25 8.09 12.38
N GLY A 113 5.93 7.96 12.57
CA GLY A 113 5.07 9.06 12.96
C GLY A 113 4.76 10.01 11.81
N PRO A 114 3.81 10.94 12.06
CA PRO A 114 3.35 11.88 11.02
C PRO A 114 4.40 12.91 10.64
N ALA A 115 5.40 13.14 11.44
CA ALA A 115 6.45 14.13 11.18
C ALA A 115 7.17 13.88 9.87
N LEU A 116 7.14 12.70 9.38
CA LEU A 116 7.79 12.36 8.11
C LEU A 116 7.01 12.83 6.91
N ALA A 117 5.90 13.29 7.17
CA ALA A 117 5.11 13.88 6.11
C ALA A 117 5.70 15.20 5.67
N PRO A 118 5.96 15.21 6.17
CA PRO A 118 6.00 15.94 5.54
C PRO A 118 6.12 16.50 5.04
N ALA A 119 6.16 16.32 5.46
CA ALA A 119 6.24 16.77 5.19
C ALA A 119 6.05 17.15 4.84
N ALA A 120 5.87 16.93 5.17
CA ALA A 120 5.83 17.23 4.93
C ALA A 120 5.92 17.54 4.67
N THR A 121 5.99 17.39 5.00
CA THR A 121 6.26 17.66 4.82
C THR A 121 6.63 17.77 4.35
N ALA A 122 6.70 17.67 4.49
CA ALA A 122 7.05 17.71 4.27
C ALA A 122 7.47 17.66 3.87
N ALA A 123 7.60 17.54 4.00
CA ALA A 123 7.99 17.44 3.93
C ALA A 123 8.46 17.35 3.67
N GLU A 124 8.58 17.12 3.98
CA GLU A 124 9.07 16.93 4.04
C GLU A 124 9.62 16.54 3.76
N GLY A 125 9.61 16.48 3.97
CA GLY A 125 10.07 15.99 3.95
C GLY A 125 10.34 15.68 3.75
N PRO A 126 10.41 15.31 4.01
CA PRO A 126 10.87 14.94 4.05
C PRO A 126 11.22 14.88 3.72
#